data_f25d80963a17b20feb353bd724f91f96
#
_entry.id   f25d80963a17b20feb353bd724f91f96
#
_cell.length_a   1.000
_cell.length_b   1.000
_cell.length_c   1.000
_cell.angle_alpha   90.00
_cell.angle_beta   90.00
_cell.angle_gamma   90.00
#
_symmetry.space_group_name_H-M   'P 1'
#
loop_
_entity.id
_entity.type
_entity.pdbx_description
1 polymer ?
#
loop_
_entity_poly.entity_id
_entity_poly.type
_entity_poly.pdbx_seq_one_letter_code
_entity_poly.pdbx_strand_id
1 'polypeptide(L)'
;MATIEVQRQVLPILGSPNQGARFYNPDLPASEPFVPGHRTCAGCGPSIQYRMTSKASGDNTILVGPTGCMYVANSSYLCTPYNVPWAHTQIGSAGSFTAGVAAAYEAMIRKGKWKGQYPNIICEAGDGSASDIGLASISGALYRNHDCLIICYDNEQYANTGIQASSRTPYGGMTTFSPPGPEVPEGKKLYPKDLARMMAAGHPHCYVATASVGYPIDLMNKVRKGLNHKGAAYLMIYTPCQKGFVYETPRSIDLGRLVVECGLYPMWEWIPEKRAYDYSFRPASMRPVSDYLKLQGRFGHLHAEHIANLQKFANEQWEMMGVELPEALVQAADAKNLTNMAAAAEAEAIAETV
;
A
#
# COMPACT_ATOMS: atom_id res chain seq x y z
N MET A 1 -3.52 29.79 18.85
CA MET A 1 -2.10 29.42 18.75
C MET A 1 -1.57 30.06 17.49
N ALA A 2 -0.45 30.80 17.54
CA ALA A 2 0.14 31.36 16.33
C ALA A 2 0.61 30.22 15.43
N THR A 3 0.16 30.22 14.19
CA THR A 3 0.60 29.27 13.16
C THR A 3 2.09 29.49 12.93
N ILE A 4 2.89 28.47 13.16
CA ILE A 4 4.33 28.55 12.89
C ILE A 4 4.47 28.41 11.39
N GLU A 5 5.03 29.45 10.75
CA GLU A 5 5.37 29.40 9.35
C GLU A 5 6.66 28.61 9.19
N VAL A 6 6.51 27.36 8.75
CA VAL A 6 7.63 26.46 8.53
C VAL A 6 8.07 26.57 7.07
N GLN A 7 9.33 26.93 6.83
CA GLN A 7 9.90 26.91 5.47
C GLN A 7 10.01 25.45 4.99
N ARG A 8 9.27 25.11 3.94
CA ARG A 8 9.26 23.80 3.30
C ARG A 8 9.68 23.88 1.86
N GLN A 9 10.29 22.82 1.40
CA GLN A 9 10.44 22.59 -0.02
C GLN A 9 9.11 22.03 -0.56
N VAL A 10 8.48 22.74 -1.49
CA VAL A 10 7.35 22.20 -2.25
C VAL A 10 7.91 21.24 -3.30
N LEU A 11 7.47 19.99 -3.24
CA LEU A 11 7.90 18.94 -4.16
C LEU A 11 7.05 19.00 -5.45
N PRO A 12 7.66 19.16 -6.64
CA PRO A 12 6.91 19.22 -7.88
C PRO A 12 6.22 17.89 -8.18
N ILE A 13 5.00 17.95 -8.72
CA ILE A 13 4.29 16.77 -9.18
C ILE A 13 4.91 16.30 -10.49
N LEU A 14 5.16 14.99 -10.60
CA LEU A 14 5.68 14.38 -11.82
C LEU A 14 4.62 14.41 -12.92
N GLY A 15 5.04 14.63 -14.16
CA GLY A 15 4.11 14.68 -15.30
C GLY A 15 3.35 13.38 -15.52
N SER A 16 2.23 13.47 -16.16
CA SER A 16 1.17 12.49 -16.45
C SER A 16 1.26 11.10 -15.77
N PRO A 17 0.38 10.77 -14.82
CA PRO A 17 0.56 9.63 -13.94
C PRO A 17 0.21 8.26 -14.54
N ASN A 18 -0.55 8.16 -15.65
CA ASN A 18 -1.37 6.96 -15.83
C ASN A 18 -1.44 6.38 -17.22
N GLN A 19 -0.65 6.83 -18.10
CA GLN A 19 -0.76 6.26 -19.44
C GLN A 19 0.25 5.16 -19.59
N GLY A 20 -0.18 3.91 -19.49
CA GLY A 20 0.46 2.62 -19.77
C GLY A 20 1.81 2.59 -20.49
N ALA A 21 2.44 3.71 -20.55
CA ALA A 21 3.63 4.03 -21.28
C ALA A 21 4.86 3.86 -20.39
N ARG A 22 5.77 3.17 -20.98
CA ARG A 22 7.21 3.09 -20.76
C ARG A 22 7.74 3.92 -19.60
N PHE A 23 8.45 3.27 -18.69
CA PHE A 23 9.09 3.75 -17.47
C PHE A 23 10.08 4.93 -17.62
N TYR A 24 10.14 5.57 -18.75
CA TYR A 24 11.01 6.72 -18.95
C TYR A 24 10.24 8.01 -18.73
N ASN A 25 10.44 8.57 -17.54
CA ASN A 25 10.04 9.94 -17.24
C ASN A 25 11.32 10.73 -16.93
N PRO A 26 11.69 11.72 -17.74
CA PRO A 26 12.88 12.53 -17.53
C PRO A 26 12.85 13.34 -16.23
N ASP A 27 11.66 13.53 -15.64
CA ASP A 27 11.47 14.27 -14.39
C ASP A 27 11.68 13.39 -13.14
N LEU A 28 12.00 12.09 -13.31
CA LEU A 28 12.29 11.22 -12.17
C LEU A 28 13.56 11.69 -11.47
N PRO A 29 13.53 11.85 -10.12
CA PRO A 29 14.71 12.24 -9.37
C PRO A 29 15.87 11.27 -9.56
N ALA A 30 17.07 11.80 -9.81
CA ALA A 30 18.29 11.00 -9.95
C ALA A 30 18.78 10.47 -8.60
N SER A 31 18.46 11.14 -7.49
CA SER A 31 18.85 10.73 -6.14
C SER A 31 18.28 9.37 -5.77
N GLU A 32 19.08 8.55 -5.08
CA GLU A 32 18.75 7.22 -4.60
C GLU A 32 18.99 7.14 -3.07
N PRO A 33 18.12 7.71 -2.24
CA PRO A 33 18.29 7.67 -0.79
C PRO A 33 18.11 6.28 -0.18
N PHE A 34 17.46 5.35 -0.90
CA PHE A 34 17.44 3.92 -0.60
C PHE A 34 18.43 3.22 -1.54
N VAL A 35 19.64 2.95 -1.03
CA VAL A 35 20.76 2.48 -1.85
C VAL A 35 20.74 0.97 -2.08
N PRO A 36 21.42 0.45 -3.13
CA PRO A 36 21.60 -0.98 -3.36
C PRO A 36 22.29 -1.67 -2.17
N GLY A 37 22.09 -2.99 -2.06
CA GLY A 37 22.67 -3.82 -1.00
C GLY A 37 21.76 -4.05 0.20
N HIS A 38 20.46 -3.70 0.08
CA HIS A 38 19.45 -4.07 1.06
C HIS A 38 19.30 -5.60 1.17
N ARG A 39 18.87 -6.08 2.34
CA ARG A 39 18.74 -7.53 2.64
C ARG A 39 17.30 -8.03 2.55
N THR A 40 16.47 -7.39 1.78
CA THR A 40 15.10 -7.84 1.53
C THR A 40 15.06 -8.98 0.50
N CYS A 41 13.94 -9.69 0.43
CA CYS A 41 13.75 -10.78 -0.52
C CYS A 41 13.85 -10.30 -1.98
N ALA A 42 14.23 -11.17 -2.90
CA ALA A 42 14.09 -10.91 -4.34
C ALA A 42 12.59 -10.68 -4.67
N GLY A 43 12.27 -9.66 -5.46
CA GLY A 43 10.89 -9.30 -5.77
C GLY A 43 10.07 -8.72 -4.60
N CYS A 44 10.72 -8.22 -3.55
CA CYS A 44 10.05 -7.63 -2.39
C CYS A 44 9.29 -6.36 -2.75
N GLY A 45 7.95 -6.39 -2.69
CA GLY A 45 7.10 -5.22 -2.94
C GLY A 45 7.40 -4.02 -2.03
N PRO A 46 7.54 -4.19 -0.71
CA PRO A 46 7.98 -3.13 0.18
C PRO A 46 9.28 -2.46 -0.24
N SER A 47 10.30 -3.18 -0.73
CA SER A 47 11.56 -2.56 -1.18
C SER A 47 11.37 -1.68 -2.41
N ILE A 48 10.50 -2.09 -3.32
CA ILE A 48 10.14 -1.31 -4.51
C ILE A 48 9.47 -0.01 -4.05
N GLN A 49 8.54 -0.09 -3.11
CA GLN A 49 7.83 1.05 -2.56
C GLN A 49 8.80 2.00 -1.83
N TYR A 50 9.69 1.49 -0.96
CA TYR A 50 10.69 2.31 -0.25
C TYR A 50 11.59 3.09 -1.20
N ARG A 51 12.04 2.47 -2.27
CA ARG A 51 12.82 3.16 -3.30
C ARG A 51 12.01 4.28 -3.96
N MET A 52 10.75 4.03 -4.33
CA MET A 52 9.89 5.05 -4.95
C MET A 52 9.57 6.19 -3.99
N THR A 53 9.27 5.89 -2.73
CA THR A 53 9.04 6.89 -1.69
C THR A 53 10.29 7.75 -1.46
N SER A 54 11.47 7.12 -1.33
CA SER A 54 12.73 7.84 -1.12
C SER A 54 13.08 8.74 -2.30
N LYS A 55 12.87 8.29 -3.54
CA LYS A 55 13.02 9.14 -4.72
C LYS A 55 12.03 10.31 -4.73
N ALA A 56 10.80 10.08 -4.30
CA ALA A 56 9.78 11.13 -4.26
C ALA A 56 10.08 12.18 -3.20
N SER A 57 10.57 11.78 -2.04
CA SER A 57 10.82 12.67 -0.90
C SER A 57 12.18 13.38 -0.94
N GLY A 58 13.19 12.79 -1.60
CA GLY A 58 14.54 13.35 -1.69
C GLY A 58 15.36 13.23 -0.40
N ASP A 59 16.51 13.90 -0.38
CA ASP A 59 17.54 13.72 0.64
C ASP A 59 17.23 14.45 1.97
N ASN A 60 16.39 15.49 1.96
CA ASN A 60 15.94 16.17 3.17
C ASN A 60 14.80 15.39 3.86
N THR A 61 15.06 14.14 4.18
CA THR A 61 14.06 13.20 4.71
C THR A 61 14.57 12.57 6.01
N ILE A 62 13.65 12.34 6.94
CA ILE A 62 13.86 11.52 8.14
C ILE A 62 12.90 10.34 8.04
N LEU A 63 13.44 9.12 8.03
CA LEU A 63 12.65 7.89 8.01
C LEU A 63 12.46 7.37 9.43
N VAL A 64 11.23 7.07 9.77
CA VAL A 64 10.87 6.38 11.02
C VAL A 64 10.14 5.11 10.66
N GLY A 65 10.42 4.02 11.32
CA GLY A 65 9.67 2.82 11.06
C GLY A 65 9.61 1.86 12.25
N PRO A 66 8.43 1.29 12.48
CA PRO A 66 8.24 0.26 13.47
C PRO A 66 8.84 -1.06 12.99
N THR A 67 9.11 -1.96 13.93
CA THR A 67 9.57 -3.31 13.65
C THR A 67 8.70 -3.98 12.58
N GLY A 68 9.34 -4.51 11.55
CA GLY A 68 8.73 -5.17 10.39
C GLY A 68 9.81 -5.55 9.39
N CYS A 69 9.44 -6.16 8.25
CA CYS A 69 10.41 -6.64 7.25
C CYS A 69 11.45 -5.58 6.88
N MET A 70 11.03 -4.36 6.61
CA MET A 70 11.94 -3.33 6.09
C MET A 70 12.97 -2.89 7.11
N TYR A 71 12.61 -2.78 8.37
CA TYR A 71 13.57 -2.39 9.42
C TYR A 71 14.38 -3.56 9.95
N VAL A 72 13.78 -4.75 10.10
CA VAL A 72 14.53 -5.94 10.53
C VAL A 72 15.57 -6.35 9.49
N ALA A 73 15.21 -6.39 8.21
CA ALA A 73 16.14 -6.76 7.15
C ALA A 73 17.25 -5.71 6.91
N ASN A 74 17.00 -4.43 7.21
CA ASN A 74 17.83 -3.31 6.77
C ASN A 74 18.50 -2.54 7.91
N SER A 75 18.33 -2.95 9.16
CA SER A 75 19.01 -2.33 10.33
C SER A 75 20.10 -3.23 10.93
N SER A 76 20.78 -3.99 10.09
CA SER A 76 21.87 -4.86 10.52
C SER A 76 23.07 -4.05 11.01
N TYR A 77 23.84 -4.65 11.92
CA TYR A 77 25.07 -4.08 12.43
C TYR A 77 26.01 -3.63 11.29
N LEU A 78 26.42 -2.38 11.33
CA LEU A 78 27.30 -1.72 10.37
C LEU A 78 26.81 -1.67 8.90
N CYS A 79 25.53 -1.98 8.64
CA CYS A 79 25.01 -2.01 7.29
C CYS A 79 23.53 -1.61 7.23
N THR A 80 23.24 -0.52 6.51
CA THR A 80 21.89 -0.06 6.22
C THR A 80 21.81 0.50 4.80
N PRO A 81 20.70 0.30 4.07
CA PRO A 81 20.49 0.95 2.78
C PRO A 81 19.90 2.36 2.89
N TYR A 82 19.57 2.84 4.08
CA TYR A 82 19.00 4.18 4.28
C TYR A 82 20.10 5.24 4.28
N ASN A 83 20.20 6.02 3.21
CA ASN A 83 21.16 7.13 3.08
C ASN A 83 20.54 8.46 3.54
N VAL A 84 19.66 8.40 4.53
CA VAL A 84 19.04 9.54 5.22
C VAL A 84 18.99 9.21 6.72
N PRO A 85 18.83 10.19 7.62
CA PRO A 85 18.57 9.91 9.03
C PRO A 85 17.35 8.98 9.20
N TRP A 86 17.50 7.95 10.03
CA TRP A 86 16.45 6.98 10.24
C TRP A 86 16.40 6.47 11.70
N ALA A 87 15.21 5.99 12.10
CA ALA A 87 15.03 5.39 13.41
C ALA A 87 14.13 4.16 13.33
N HIS A 88 14.56 3.07 13.98
CA HIS A 88 13.78 1.85 14.18
C HIS A 88 13.05 1.94 15.52
N THR A 89 11.75 1.74 15.53
CA THR A 89 10.91 1.84 16.71
C THR A 89 10.16 0.53 16.99
N GLN A 90 9.58 0.43 18.18
CA GLN A 90 8.73 -0.70 18.54
C GLN A 90 7.49 -0.78 17.63
N ILE A 91 7.01 -1.99 17.31
CA ILE A 91 5.99 -2.26 16.30
C ILE A 91 4.67 -1.46 16.50
N GLY A 92 4.27 -1.18 17.72
CA GLY A 92 3.06 -0.40 18.03
C GLY A 92 3.28 1.12 18.14
N SER A 93 4.52 1.61 18.08
CA SER A 93 4.84 3.01 18.40
C SER A 93 5.06 3.91 17.18
N ALA A 94 4.77 3.43 15.97
CA ALA A 94 4.99 4.14 14.71
C ALA A 94 4.50 5.60 14.76
N GLY A 95 3.22 5.80 15.04
CA GLY A 95 2.61 7.12 15.06
C GLY A 95 3.13 8.01 16.18
N SER A 96 3.24 7.49 17.40
CA SER A 96 3.67 8.28 18.56
C SER A 96 5.12 8.76 18.43
N PHE A 97 6.03 7.90 17.95
CA PHE A 97 7.41 8.30 17.73
C PHE A 97 7.53 9.35 16.61
N THR A 98 6.84 9.13 15.49
CA THR A 98 6.83 10.07 14.35
C THR A 98 6.28 11.43 14.75
N ALA A 99 5.15 11.47 15.48
CA ALA A 99 4.60 12.70 16.04
C ALA A 99 5.58 13.39 17.01
N GLY A 100 6.34 12.62 17.79
CA GLY A 100 7.38 13.14 18.67
C GLY A 100 8.52 13.80 17.92
N VAL A 101 8.98 13.20 16.81
CA VAL A 101 10.00 13.80 15.94
C VAL A 101 9.49 15.10 15.32
N ALA A 102 8.28 15.11 14.77
CA ALA A 102 7.67 16.32 14.21
C ALA A 102 7.53 17.43 15.26
N ALA A 103 6.98 17.12 16.42
CA ALA A 103 6.84 18.07 17.53
C ALA A 103 8.20 18.63 18.00
N ALA A 104 9.27 17.81 17.98
CA ALA A 104 10.61 18.28 18.32
C ALA A 104 11.14 19.32 17.33
N TYR A 105 10.99 19.09 16.03
CA TYR A 105 11.37 20.06 15.00
C TYR A 105 10.55 21.35 15.10
N GLU A 106 9.24 21.24 15.27
CA GLU A 106 8.38 22.41 15.50
C GLU A 106 8.84 23.21 16.74
N ALA A 107 9.18 22.51 17.84
CA ALA A 107 9.69 23.18 19.04
C ALA A 107 11.07 23.83 18.83
N MET A 108 11.96 23.19 18.07
CA MET A 108 13.27 23.78 17.74
C MET A 108 13.12 25.03 16.87
N ILE A 109 12.20 25.04 15.91
CA ILE A 109 11.91 26.21 15.07
C ILE A 109 11.36 27.35 15.94
N ARG A 110 10.35 27.08 16.81
CA ARG A 110 9.80 28.08 17.72
C ARG A 110 10.85 28.72 18.63
N LYS A 111 11.84 27.95 19.03
CA LYS A 111 12.93 28.42 19.90
C LYS A 111 14.11 29.04 19.13
N GLY A 112 14.01 29.17 17.80
CA GLY A 112 15.10 29.67 16.94
C GLY A 112 16.33 28.78 16.91
N LYS A 113 16.23 27.52 17.36
CA LYS A 113 17.34 26.55 17.38
C LYS A 113 17.50 25.80 16.06
N TRP A 114 16.48 25.80 15.20
CA TRP A 114 16.50 25.23 13.86
C TRP A 114 16.25 26.35 12.84
N LYS A 115 17.19 26.52 11.91
CA LYS A 115 17.14 27.56 10.87
C LYS A 115 17.11 26.99 9.45
N GLY A 116 17.19 25.66 9.32
CA GLY A 116 17.10 24.95 8.04
C GLY A 116 15.66 24.75 7.58
N GLN A 117 15.51 24.17 6.41
CA GLN A 117 14.21 23.71 5.94
C GLN A 117 13.66 22.62 6.88
N TYR A 118 12.35 22.58 7.05
CA TYR A 118 11.68 21.49 7.75
C TYR A 118 11.89 20.18 6.97
N PRO A 119 12.38 19.11 7.60
CA PRO A 119 12.60 17.85 6.90
C PRO A 119 11.28 17.17 6.55
N ASN A 120 11.30 16.35 5.51
CA ASN A 120 10.20 15.42 5.20
C ASN A 120 10.24 14.30 6.25
N ILE A 121 9.33 14.32 7.21
CA ILE A 121 9.24 13.30 8.26
C ILE A 121 8.28 12.22 7.77
N ILE A 122 8.81 11.03 7.49
CA ILE A 122 8.07 9.90 6.94
C ILE A 122 8.13 8.73 7.91
N CYS A 123 6.96 8.21 8.27
CA CYS A 123 6.83 6.92 8.93
C CYS A 123 6.44 5.84 7.92
N GLU A 124 7.15 4.74 7.88
CA GLU A 124 6.79 3.60 7.03
C GLU A 124 6.55 2.35 7.87
N ALA A 125 5.26 2.00 8.03
CA ALA A 125 4.78 0.89 8.85
C ALA A 125 4.20 -0.24 7.98
N GLY A 126 4.45 -1.49 8.32
CA GLY A 126 3.71 -2.62 7.73
C GLY A 126 2.25 -2.64 8.15
N ASP A 127 1.42 -3.36 7.38
CA ASP A 127 -0.01 -3.47 7.66
C ASP A 127 -0.31 -4.03 9.06
N GLY A 128 0.42 -5.02 9.55
CA GLY A 128 0.26 -5.52 10.91
C GLY A 128 0.54 -4.49 12.00
N SER A 129 1.48 -3.57 11.76
CA SER A 129 1.67 -2.41 12.62
C SER A 129 0.56 -1.38 12.44
N ALA A 130 0.29 -0.98 11.20
CA ALA A 130 -0.61 0.14 10.90
C ALA A 130 -2.08 -0.18 11.17
N SER A 131 -2.54 -1.40 10.84
CA SER A 131 -3.95 -1.78 10.95
C SER A 131 -4.33 -2.45 12.27
N ASP A 132 -3.35 -2.95 13.01
CA ASP A 132 -3.57 -3.74 14.22
C ASP A 132 -2.84 -3.15 15.42
N ILE A 133 -1.59 -3.53 15.67
CA ILE A 133 -0.88 -3.23 16.91
C ILE A 133 -0.65 -1.73 17.12
N GLY A 134 -0.34 -0.98 16.07
CA GLY A 134 -0.03 0.45 16.12
C GLY A 134 -1.17 1.38 15.74
N LEU A 135 -2.37 0.86 15.45
CA LEU A 135 -3.51 1.63 14.97
C LEU A 135 -3.83 2.84 15.87
N ALA A 136 -3.87 2.64 17.18
CA ALA A 136 -4.15 3.71 18.13
C ALA A 136 -3.08 4.81 18.11
N SER A 137 -1.80 4.43 18.01
CA SER A 137 -0.70 5.40 17.96
C SER A 137 -0.69 6.21 16.66
N ILE A 138 -1.02 5.58 15.52
CA ILE A 138 -1.15 6.24 14.21
C ILE A 138 -2.35 7.17 14.20
N SER A 139 -3.53 6.70 14.60
CA SER A 139 -4.73 7.54 14.71
C SER A 139 -4.49 8.75 15.61
N GLY A 140 -3.83 8.55 16.75
CA GLY A 140 -3.46 9.65 17.66
C GLY A 140 -2.45 10.65 17.05
N ALA A 141 -1.53 10.21 16.18
CA ALA A 141 -0.61 11.08 15.46
C ALA A 141 -1.36 11.93 14.41
N LEU A 142 -2.23 11.29 13.62
CA LEU A 142 -3.08 11.98 12.63
C LEU A 142 -3.99 13.01 13.30
N TYR A 143 -4.62 12.65 14.43
CA TYR A 143 -5.49 13.57 15.17
C TYR A 143 -4.76 14.84 15.66
N ARG A 144 -3.51 14.69 16.13
CA ARG A 144 -2.69 15.83 16.56
C ARG A 144 -2.22 16.72 15.41
N ASN A 145 -2.35 16.24 14.18
CA ASN A 145 -2.05 16.96 12.95
C ASN A 145 -0.63 17.54 12.89
N HIS A 146 0.34 16.81 13.46
CA HIS A 146 1.74 17.16 13.24
C HIS A 146 2.15 16.92 11.81
N ASP A 147 3.10 17.69 11.36
CA ASP A 147 3.52 17.75 9.99
C ASP A 147 4.41 16.55 9.63
N CYS A 148 3.78 15.47 9.20
CA CYS A 148 4.43 14.21 8.83
C CYS A 148 3.55 13.39 7.88
N LEU A 149 4.20 12.50 7.13
CA LEU A 149 3.55 11.52 6.28
C LEU A 149 3.68 10.13 6.91
N ILE A 150 2.55 9.46 7.13
CA ILE A 150 2.51 8.07 7.58
C ILE A 150 2.13 7.18 6.40
N ILE A 151 2.98 6.22 6.08
CA ILE A 151 2.79 5.25 5.00
C ILE A 151 2.58 3.87 5.61
N CYS A 152 1.51 3.20 5.21
CA CYS A 152 1.34 1.77 5.40
C CYS A 152 1.80 1.05 4.13
N TYR A 153 2.91 0.29 4.21
CA TYR A 153 3.22 -0.67 3.16
C TYR A 153 2.41 -1.95 3.42
N ASP A 154 1.34 -2.10 2.65
CA ASP A 154 0.37 -3.17 2.80
C ASP A 154 0.82 -4.42 2.02
N ASN A 155 1.41 -5.37 2.73
CA ASN A 155 1.74 -6.68 2.20
C ASN A 155 0.78 -7.77 2.72
N GLU A 156 -0.36 -7.33 3.27
CA GLU A 156 -1.52 -8.14 3.66
C GLU A 156 -1.21 -9.23 4.71
N GLN A 157 -0.17 -9.05 5.54
CA GLN A 157 0.23 -10.04 6.56
C GLN A 157 1.36 -9.54 7.48
N TYR A 158 1.54 -10.20 8.65
CA TYR A 158 2.77 -10.12 9.42
C TYR A 158 3.85 -10.99 8.75
N ALA A 159 4.48 -10.45 7.70
CA ALA A 159 5.36 -11.23 6.85
C ALA A 159 6.69 -11.63 7.52
N ASN A 160 7.29 -10.71 8.28
CA ASN A 160 8.62 -10.92 8.87
C ASN A 160 8.65 -12.04 9.91
N THR A 161 7.59 -12.21 10.68
CA THR A 161 7.49 -13.19 11.77
C THR A 161 7.06 -14.58 11.29
N GLY A 162 6.82 -14.77 10.01
CA GLY A 162 6.46 -16.07 9.44
C GLY A 162 5.06 -16.11 8.84
N ILE A 163 4.61 -15.01 8.24
CA ILE A 163 3.39 -14.96 7.40
C ILE A 163 2.12 -15.24 8.21
N GLN A 164 1.94 -14.55 9.34
CA GLN A 164 0.69 -14.57 10.10
C GLN A 164 -0.34 -13.63 9.48
N ALA A 165 -1.63 -13.96 9.64
CA ALA A 165 -2.71 -13.10 9.19
C ALA A 165 -2.71 -11.77 9.95
N SER A 166 -2.85 -10.67 9.21
CA SER A 166 -3.23 -9.35 9.73
C SER A 166 -4.71 -9.08 9.46
N SER A 167 -5.24 -7.98 9.96
CA SER A 167 -6.57 -7.54 9.56
C SER A 167 -6.65 -7.09 8.09
N ARG A 168 -5.52 -6.92 7.42
CA ARG A 168 -5.44 -6.62 5.99
C ARG A 168 -5.40 -7.85 5.09
N THR A 169 -5.15 -9.03 5.65
CA THR A 169 -5.18 -10.28 4.87
C THR A 169 -6.55 -10.44 4.21
N PRO A 170 -6.62 -10.65 2.88
CA PRO A 170 -7.88 -10.76 2.16
C PRO A 170 -8.63 -12.05 2.53
N TYR A 171 -9.95 -12.05 2.28
CA TYR A 171 -10.75 -13.26 2.32
C TYR A 171 -10.10 -14.34 1.45
N GLY A 172 -10.09 -15.57 1.94
CA GLY A 172 -9.48 -16.69 1.24
C GLY A 172 -7.95 -16.73 1.25
N GLY A 173 -7.29 -15.73 1.83
CA GLY A 173 -5.81 -15.70 1.90
C GLY A 173 -5.26 -16.71 2.90
N MET A 174 -4.53 -17.71 2.43
CA MET A 174 -3.81 -18.67 3.29
C MET A 174 -2.64 -17.99 3.98
N THR A 175 -2.55 -18.16 5.29
CA THR A 175 -1.41 -17.77 6.13
C THR A 175 -1.15 -18.83 7.18
N THR A 176 -0.08 -18.69 7.98
CA THR A 176 0.18 -19.61 9.08
C THR A 176 -0.88 -19.56 10.20
N PHE A 177 -1.69 -18.48 10.25
CA PHE A 177 -2.82 -18.33 11.21
C PHE A 177 -4.19 -18.60 10.56
N SER A 178 -4.25 -18.76 9.27
CA SER A 178 -5.47 -19.06 8.52
C SER A 178 -5.22 -20.18 7.49
N PRO A 179 -4.75 -21.36 7.94
CA PRO A 179 -4.61 -22.49 7.05
C PRO A 179 -5.99 -22.99 6.62
N PRO A 180 -6.17 -23.35 5.34
CA PRO A 180 -7.40 -24.00 4.90
C PRO A 180 -7.51 -25.40 5.52
N GLY A 181 -8.74 -25.85 5.75
CA GLY A 181 -9.01 -27.17 6.32
C GLY A 181 -10.49 -27.57 6.13
N PRO A 182 -10.90 -28.77 6.53
CA PRO A 182 -12.28 -29.26 6.32
C PRO A 182 -13.35 -28.35 6.92
N GLU A 183 -13.09 -27.75 8.09
CA GLU A 183 -14.01 -26.86 8.79
C GLU A 183 -13.97 -25.42 8.28
N VAL A 184 -12.89 -25.04 7.61
CA VAL A 184 -12.64 -23.69 7.11
C VAL A 184 -11.92 -23.80 5.75
N PRO A 185 -12.62 -24.25 4.72
CA PRO A 185 -12.00 -24.50 3.41
C PRO A 185 -11.45 -23.24 2.76
N GLU A 186 -12.02 -22.07 3.02
CA GLU A 186 -11.54 -20.79 2.54
C GLU A 186 -10.29 -20.26 3.28
N GLY A 187 -9.94 -20.79 4.45
CA GLY A 187 -8.87 -20.29 5.30
C GLY A 187 -9.26 -18.99 6.01
N LYS A 188 -8.94 -17.82 5.48
CA LYS A 188 -9.35 -16.52 6.06
C LYS A 188 -10.80 -16.18 5.73
N LYS A 189 -11.66 -16.11 6.76
CA LYS A 189 -13.11 -15.84 6.60
C LYS A 189 -13.49 -14.38 6.43
N LEU A 190 -12.72 -13.47 7.03
CA LEU A 190 -13.04 -12.05 7.05
C LEU A 190 -12.41 -11.32 5.87
N TYR A 191 -13.13 -10.35 5.32
CA TYR A 191 -12.61 -9.41 4.35
C TYR A 191 -11.58 -8.46 5.01
N PRO A 192 -10.70 -7.84 4.21
CA PRO A 192 -9.69 -6.94 4.76
C PRO A 192 -10.32 -5.69 5.38
N LYS A 193 -9.76 -5.23 6.51
CA LYS A 193 -10.13 -3.96 7.13
C LYS A 193 -9.89 -2.81 6.15
N ASP A 194 -10.88 -1.96 5.93
CA ASP A 194 -10.73 -0.78 5.07
C ASP A 194 -10.01 0.35 5.81
N LEU A 195 -8.71 0.15 6.02
CA LEU A 195 -7.89 1.02 6.85
C LEU A 195 -7.80 2.43 6.31
N ALA A 196 -7.62 2.60 5.00
CA ALA A 196 -7.47 3.93 4.42
C ALA A 196 -8.76 4.76 4.54
N ARG A 197 -9.95 4.16 4.29
CA ARG A 197 -11.22 4.86 4.52
C ARG A 197 -11.47 5.15 5.99
N MET A 198 -11.08 4.25 6.90
CA MET A 198 -11.13 4.54 8.35
C MET A 198 -10.29 5.78 8.70
N MET A 199 -9.08 5.89 8.13
CA MET A 199 -8.23 7.07 8.36
C MET A 199 -8.84 8.34 7.78
N ALA A 200 -9.38 8.31 6.58
CA ALA A 200 -10.06 9.46 5.96
C ALA A 200 -11.31 9.89 6.75
N ALA A 201 -12.14 8.93 7.15
CA ALA A 201 -13.36 9.22 7.91
C ALA A 201 -13.08 9.74 9.32
N GLY A 202 -12.09 9.15 10.00
CA GLY A 202 -11.72 9.53 11.37
C GLY A 202 -10.87 10.81 11.45
N HIS A 203 -10.17 11.16 10.38
CA HIS A 203 -9.25 12.31 10.33
C HIS A 203 -9.47 13.16 9.06
N PRO A 204 -10.63 13.80 8.91
CA PRO A 204 -11.03 14.48 7.66
C PRO A 204 -10.15 15.67 7.29
N HIS A 205 -9.31 16.16 8.19
CA HIS A 205 -8.32 17.21 7.98
C HIS A 205 -7.00 16.70 7.37
N CYS A 206 -6.79 15.38 7.34
CA CYS A 206 -5.59 14.78 6.76
C CYS A 206 -5.77 14.49 5.26
N TYR A 207 -4.71 14.64 4.49
CA TYR A 207 -4.66 14.02 3.16
C TYR A 207 -4.53 12.51 3.32
N VAL A 208 -5.40 11.75 2.67
CA VAL A 208 -5.34 10.27 2.69
C VAL A 208 -5.42 9.73 1.28
N ALA A 209 -4.57 8.75 0.94
CA ALA A 209 -4.62 8.14 -0.38
C ALA A 209 -4.24 6.66 -0.35
N THR A 210 -4.68 5.94 -1.37
CA THR A 210 -4.24 4.57 -1.68
C THR A 210 -3.39 4.58 -2.94
N ALA A 211 -2.38 3.70 -2.99
CA ALA A 211 -1.49 3.56 -4.14
C ALA A 211 -1.04 2.10 -4.30
N SER A 212 -0.40 1.79 -5.42
CA SER A 212 0.18 0.45 -5.66
C SER A 212 1.55 0.57 -6.32
N VAL A 213 2.45 -0.36 -5.98
CA VAL A 213 3.77 -0.46 -6.65
C VAL A 213 3.66 -0.74 -8.16
N GLY A 214 2.51 -1.23 -8.62
CA GLY A 214 2.22 -1.40 -10.05
C GLY A 214 2.09 -0.08 -10.82
N TYR A 215 1.90 1.05 -10.12
CA TYR A 215 1.71 2.39 -10.69
C TYR A 215 2.69 3.40 -10.05
N PRO A 216 3.99 3.30 -10.37
CA PRO A 216 5.04 4.02 -9.65
C PRO A 216 4.93 5.55 -9.72
N ILE A 217 4.47 6.10 -10.84
CA ILE A 217 4.31 7.57 -10.98
C ILE A 217 3.18 8.09 -10.11
N ASP A 218 2.03 7.38 -10.07
CA ASP A 218 0.92 7.71 -9.18
C ASP A 218 1.34 7.63 -7.71
N LEU A 219 2.05 6.55 -7.34
CA LEU A 219 2.59 6.37 -6.00
C LEU A 219 3.50 7.55 -5.59
N MET A 220 4.48 7.90 -6.43
CA MET A 220 5.41 9.01 -6.16
C MET A 220 4.69 10.36 -6.06
N ASN A 221 3.69 10.59 -6.90
CA ASN A 221 2.87 11.79 -6.84
C ASN A 221 2.05 11.89 -5.56
N LYS A 222 1.46 10.78 -5.11
CA LYS A 222 0.72 10.74 -3.84
C LYS A 222 1.63 10.96 -2.64
N VAL A 223 2.85 10.41 -2.66
CA VAL A 223 3.87 10.73 -1.65
C VAL A 223 4.17 12.23 -1.63
N ARG A 224 4.38 12.87 -2.78
CA ARG A 224 4.65 14.31 -2.88
C ARG A 224 3.46 15.15 -2.44
N LYS A 225 2.24 14.77 -2.81
CA LYS A 225 1.01 15.44 -2.34
C LYS A 225 0.88 15.34 -0.82
N GLY A 226 1.14 14.16 -0.24
CA GLY A 226 1.13 13.96 1.21
C GLY A 226 2.18 14.81 1.93
N LEU A 227 3.39 14.92 1.37
CA LEU A 227 4.46 15.77 1.91
C LEU A 227 4.21 17.28 1.72
N ASN A 228 3.51 17.66 0.67
CA ASN A 228 3.13 19.06 0.42
C ASN A 228 1.90 19.49 1.24
N HIS A 229 1.12 18.54 1.75
CA HIS A 229 -0.01 18.84 2.63
C HIS A 229 0.48 19.43 3.95
N LYS A 230 -0.18 20.47 4.44
CA LYS A 230 0.13 21.10 5.74
C LYS A 230 -0.54 20.33 6.87
N GLY A 231 0.27 19.60 7.64
CA GLY A 231 -0.21 18.73 8.70
C GLY A 231 0.00 17.24 8.38
N ALA A 232 -0.72 16.38 9.06
CA ALA A 232 -0.57 14.94 8.94
C ALA A 232 -1.19 14.42 7.63
N ALA A 233 -0.49 13.50 6.98
CA ALA A 233 -0.97 12.77 5.82
C ALA A 233 -0.80 11.26 6.01
N TYR A 234 -1.67 10.48 5.37
CA TYR A 234 -1.64 9.02 5.42
C TYR A 234 -1.75 8.40 4.03
N LEU A 235 -0.84 7.48 3.72
CA LEU A 235 -0.89 6.69 2.50
C LEU A 235 -0.96 5.20 2.84
N MET A 236 -1.80 4.46 2.12
CA MET A 236 -1.79 3.00 2.14
C MET A 236 -1.37 2.50 0.75
N ILE A 237 -0.25 1.77 0.69
CA ILE A 237 0.38 1.37 -0.57
C ILE A 237 0.42 -0.14 -0.65
N TYR A 238 -0.24 -0.70 -1.66
CA TYR A 238 -0.19 -2.14 -1.93
C TYR A 238 1.22 -2.55 -2.37
N THR A 239 1.76 -3.55 -1.65
CA THR A 239 3.14 -4.01 -1.82
C THR A 239 3.21 -5.54 -1.70
N PRO A 240 3.07 -6.30 -2.78
CA PRO A 240 2.94 -7.75 -2.71
C PRO A 240 4.18 -8.41 -2.09
N CYS A 241 3.94 -9.39 -1.22
CA CYS A 241 4.99 -10.17 -0.56
C CYS A 241 5.23 -11.48 -1.29
N GLN A 242 6.33 -11.61 -2.00
CA GLN A 242 6.65 -12.78 -2.79
C GLN A 242 6.64 -14.10 -1.97
N LYS A 243 7.13 -14.07 -0.74
CA LYS A 243 7.14 -15.25 0.15
C LYS A 243 5.74 -15.63 0.62
N GLY A 244 4.95 -14.66 1.09
CA GLY A 244 3.65 -14.94 1.67
C GLY A 244 2.56 -15.19 0.63
N PHE A 245 2.65 -14.56 -0.54
CA PHE A 245 1.68 -14.77 -1.61
C PHE A 245 2.03 -15.99 -2.48
N VAL A 246 3.27 -16.47 -2.39
CA VAL A 246 3.79 -17.64 -3.13
C VAL A 246 3.66 -17.42 -4.63
N TYR A 247 4.46 -16.48 -5.16
CA TYR A 247 4.55 -16.19 -6.59
C TYR A 247 6.00 -16.03 -7.05
N GLU A 248 6.23 -16.07 -8.35
CA GLU A 248 7.53 -15.89 -8.96
C GLU A 248 8.04 -14.45 -8.80
N THR A 249 9.28 -14.27 -8.36
CA THR A 249 9.89 -13.00 -8.00
C THR A 249 9.76 -11.85 -9.03
N PRO A 250 9.80 -12.08 -10.35
CA PRO A 250 9.64 -11.01 -11.34
C PRO A 250 8.22 -10.43 -11.42
N ARG A 251 7.22 -11.12 -10.85
CA ARG A 251 5.80 -10.79 -10.99
C ARG A 251 5.25 -9.73 -10.04
N SER A 252 6.09 -9.15 -9.19
CA SER A 252 5.62 -8.18 -8.16
C SER A 252 4.90 -6.98 -8.75
N ILE A 253 5.38 -6.44 -9.86
CA ILE A 253 4.76 -5.30 -10.56
C ILE A 253 3.44 -5.73 -11.23
N ASP A 254 3.41 -6.92 -11.83
CA ASP A 254 2.21 -7.47 -12.46
C ASP A 254 1.08 -7.62 -11.42
N LEU A 255 1.40 -8.19 -10.23
CA LEU A 255 0.44 -8.29 -9.13
C LEU A 255 -0.01 -6.93 -8.62
N GLY A 256 0.92 -5.96 -8.54
CA GLY A 256 0.60 -4.58 -8.18
C GLY A 256 -0.35 -3.89 -9.16
N ARG A 257 -0.35 -4.28 -10.44
CA ARG A 257 -1.31 -3.82 -11.46
C ARG A 257 -2.62 -4.57 -11.36
N LEU A 258 -2.55 -5.90 -11.37
CA LEU A 258 -3.74 -6.75 -11.39
C LEU A 258 -4.66 -6.53 -10.19
N VAL A 259 -4.13 -6.30 -8.99
CA VAL A 259 -4.95 -6.03 -7.81
C VAL A 259 -5.81 -4.77 -7.95
N VAL A 260 -5.31 -3.77 -8.69
CA VAL A 260 -6.06 -2.54 -9.02
C VAL A 260 -7.00 -2.80 -10.19
N GLU A 261 -6.55 -3.46 -11.24
CA GLU A 261 -7.33 -3.78 -12.43
C GLU A 261 -8.55 -4.68 -12.14
N CYS A 262 -8.45 -5.54 -11.13
CA CYS A 262 -9.57 -6.38 -10.71
C CYS A 262 -10.46 -5.75 -9.60
N GLY A 263 -10.13 -4.55 -9.12
CA GLY A 263 -10.94 -3.84 -8.13
C GLY A 263 -10.76 -4.27 -6.66
N LEU A 264 -9.86 -5.22 -6.36
CA LEU A 264 -9.59 -5.64 -4.98
C LEU A 264 -8.83 -4.57 -4.17
N TYR A 265 -8.11 -3.68 -4.85
CA TYR A 265 -7.39 -2.58 -4.23
C TYR A 265 -7.64 -1.28 -5.01
N PRO A 266 -8.75 -0.57 -4.75
CA PRO A 266 -9.10 0.65 -5.44
C PRO A 266 -8.11 1.78 -5.11
N MET A 267 -7.76 2.58 -6.11
CA MET A 267 -6.87 3.72 -5.95
C MET A 267 -7.67 5.03 -5.94
N TRP A 268 -7.51 5.78 -4.86
CA TRP A 268 -8.25 7.03 -4.62
C TRP A 268 -7.46 7.98 -3.71
N GLU A 269 -7.93 9.22 -3.62
CA GLU A 269 -7.42 10.26 -2.72
C GLU A 269 -8.59 10.89 -1.95
N TRP A 270 -8.42 11.10 -0.65
CA TRP A 270 -9.26 12.00 0.14
C TRP A 270 -8.59 13.37 0.18
N ILE A 271 -9.27 14.39 -0.31
CA ILE A 271 -8.78 15.77 -0.41
C ILE A 271 -9.46 16.60 0.68
N PRO A 272 -8.76 16.95 1.77
CA PRO A 272 -9.37 17.61 2.94
C PRO A 272 -9.99 18.97 2.59
N GLU A 273 -9.38 19.74 1.70
CA GLU A 273 -9.86 21.06 1.27
C GLU A 273 -11.22 20.96 0.56
N LYS A 274 -11.45 19.88 -0.17
CA LYS A 274 -12.70 19.60 -0.89
C LYS A 274 -13.69 18.81 -0.05
N ARG A 275 -13.25 18.16 1.03
CA ARG A 275 -14.01 17.17 1.81
C ARG A 275 -14.64 16.10 0.91
N ALA A 276 -13.86 15.62 -0.05
CA ALA A 276 -14.33 14.68 -1.07
C ALA A 276 -13.26 13.65 -1.43
N TYR A 277 -13.74 12.48 -1.82
CA TYR A 277 -12.91 11.47 -2.48
C TYR A 277 -12.70 11.83 -3.95
N ASP A 278 -11.46 11.67 -4.40
CA ASP A 278 -11.11 11.71 -5.82
C ASP A 278 -10.88 10.26 -6.30
N TYR A 279 -11.78 9.79 -7.14
CA TYR A 279 -11.73 8.51 -7.81
C TYR A 279 -11.35 8.65 -9.29
N SER A 280 -10.63 9.69 -9.64
CA SER A 280 -10.23 9.98 -11.04
C SER A 280 -9.29 8.93 -11.62
N PHE A 281 -8.54 8.23 -10.78
CA PHE A 281 -7.69 7.14 -11.23
C PHE A 281 -8.54 5.98 -11.76
N ARG A 282 -8.26 5.57 -13.00
CA ARG A 282 -8.86 4.40 -13.64
C ARG A 282 -7.76 3.54 -14.26
N PRO A 283 -7.74 2.23 -14.03
CA PRO A 283 -6.83 1.34 -14.76
C PRO A 283 -7.23 1.30 -16.26
N ALA A 284 -6.27 0.95 -17.09
CA ALA A 284 -6.49 0.83 -18.55
C ALA A 284 -7.46 -0.32 -18.91
N SER A 285 -7.58 -1.32 -18.06
CA SER A 285 -8.45 -2.48 -18.25
C SER A 285 -9.07 -2.89 -16.92
N MET A 286 -10.27 -3.46 -16.97
CA MET A 286 -10.93 -4.12 -15.87
C MET A 286 -10.83 -5.63 -16.08
N ARG A 287 -10.39 -6.35 -15.06
CA ARG A 287 -10.10 -7.78 -15.15
C ARG A 287 -10.84 -8.56 -14.06
N PRO A 288 -11.19 -9.84 -14.31
CA PRO A 288 -11.77 -10.67 -13.27
C PRO A 288 -10.72 -10.97 -12.17
N VAL A 289 -11.20 -11.15 -10.94
CA VAL A 289 -10.31 -11.46 -9.78
C VAL A 289 -9.53 -12.76 -10.00
N SER A 290 -10.06 -13.70 -10.75
CA SER A 290 -9.37 -14.96 -11.10
C SER A 290 -8.01 -14.75 -11.74
N ASP A 291 -7.83 -13.68 -12.52
CA ASP A 291 -6.54 -13.35 -13.14
C ASP A 291 -5.47 -12.97 -12.13
N TYR A 292 -5.88 -12.31 -11.04
CA TYR A 292 -5.00 -11.98 -9.92
C TYR A 292 -4.75 -13.20 -9.02
N LEU A 293 -5.78 -13.99 -8.72
CA LEU A 293 -5.69 -15.12 -7.80
C LEU A 293 -4.82 -16.25 -8.33
N LYS A 294 -4.92 -16.59 -9.61
CA LYS A 294 -4.17 -17.69 -10.25
C LYS A 294 -2.65 -17.52 -10.24
N LEU A 295 -2.16 -16.30 -10.04
CA LEU A 295 -0.73 -16.02 -9.94
C LEU A 295 -0.15 -16.28 -8.54
N GLN A 296 -0.98 -16.66 -7.57
CA GLN A 296 -0.61 -16.70 -6.15
C GLN A 296 -0.97 -18.04 -5.52
N GLY A 297 0.03 -18.78 -5.06
CA GLY A 297 -0.18 -20.05 -4.37
C GLY A 297 -1.02 -19.97 -3.10
N ARG A 298 -1.06 -18.79 -2.44
CA ARG A 298 -1.89 -18.58 -1.22
C ARG A 298 -3.40 -18.70 -1.44
N PHE A 299 -3.86 -18.72 -2.70
CA PHE A 299 -5.25 -18.88 -3.09
C PHE A 299 -5.56 -20.20 -3.80
N GLY A 300 -4.55 -21.08 -3.95
CA GLY A 300 -4.69 -22.33 -4.71
C GLY A 300 -5.72 -23.33 -4.17
N HIS A 301 -6.20 -23.13 -2.94
CA HIS A 301 -7.24 -23.95 -2.30
C HIS A 301 -8.66 -23.47 -2.53
N LEU A 302 -8.84 -22.29 -3.15
CA LEU A 302 -10.15 -21.70 -3.33
C LEU A 302 -10.95 -22.39 -4.41
N HIS A 303 -12.23 -22.66 -4.10
CA HIS A 303 -13.22 -23.16 -5.04
C HIS A 303 -14.01 -22.02 -5.69
N ALA A 304 -14.79 -22.33 -6.72
CA ALA A 304 -15.56 -21.36 -7.50
C ALA A 304 -16.41 -20.40 -6.65
N GLU A 305 -17.05 -20.90 -5.59
CA GLU A 305 -17.87 -20.09 -4.68
C GLU A 305 -17.04 -19.01 -3.95
N HIS A 306 -15.82 -19.35 -3.53
CA HIS A 306 -14.92 -18.40 -2.84
C HIS A 306 -14.41 -17.32 -3.82
N ILE A 307 -14.11 -17.72 -5.07
CA ILE A 307 -13.71 -16.79 -6.13
C ILE A 307 -14.86 -15.85 -6.49
N ALA A 308 -16.09 -16.36 -6.57
CA ALA A 308 -17.28 -15.55 -6.80
C ALA A 308 -17.50 -14.51 -5.68
N ASN A 309 -17.30 -14.90 -4.41
CA ASN A 309 -17.37 -13.97 -3.28
C ASN A 309 -16.35 -12.84 -3.38
N LEU A 310 -15.10 -13.16 -3.78
CA LEU A 310 -14.08 -12.15 -4.03
C LEU A 310 -14.42 -11.24 -5.22
N GLN A 311 -15.00 -11.79 -6.30
CA GLN A 311 -15.45 -11.00 -7.44
C GLN A 311 -16.57 -10.05 -7.04
N LYS A 312 -17.54 -10.53 -6.24
CA LYS A 312 -18.60 -9.69 -5.71
C LYS A 312 -18.07 -8.53 -4.89
N PHE A 313 -17.12 -8.81 -3.98
CA PHE A 313 -16.46 -7.76 -3.20
C PHE A 313 -15.74 -6.75 -4.10
N ALA A 314 -15.03 -7.19 -5.13
CA ALA A 314 -14.35 -6.31 -6.09
C ALA A 314 -15.36 -5.46 -6.89
N ASN A 315 -16.48 -6.04 -7.30
CA ASN A 315 -17.55 -5.33 -8.00
C ASN A 315 -18.14 -4.20 -7.12
N GLU A 316 -18.38 -4.48 -5.83
CA GLU A 316 -18.83 -3.47 -4.87
C GLU A 316 -17.83 -2.31 -4.73
N GLN A 317 -16.51 -2.58 -4.80
CA GLN A 317 -15.50 -1.51 -4.80
C GLN A 317 -15.59 -0.63 -6.05
N TRP A 318 -15.81 -1.21 -7.24
CA TRP A 318 -16.00 -0.46 -8.48
C TRP A 318 -17.27 0.40 -8.45
N GLU A 319 -18.38 -0.16 -7.97
CA GLU A 319 -19.65 0.55 -7.83
C GLU A 319 -19.53 1.76 -6.89
N MET A 320 -18.82 1.59 -5.74
CA MET A 320 -18.54 2.70 -4.83
C MET A 320 -17.73 3.84 -5.48
N MET A 321 -16.95 3.53 -6.50
CA MET A 321 -16.20 4.53 -7.29
C MET A 321 -17.01 5.09 -8.46
N GLY A 322 -18.28 4.70 -8.61
CA GLY A 322 -19.14 5.13 -9.72
C GLY A 322 -18.68 4.58 -11.08
N VAL A 323 -18.09 3.38 -11.10
CA VAL A 323 -17.64 2.72 -12.33
C VAL A 323 -18.70 1.72 -12.77
N GLU A 324 -19.14 1.83 -14.03
CA GLU A 324 -20.04 0.84 -14.65
C GLU A 324 -19.27 -0.45 -14.93
N LEU A 325 -19.86 -1.58 -14.53
CA LEU A 325 -19.22 -2.88 -14.66
C LEU A 325 -19.52 -3.52 -16.01
N PRO A 326 -18.52 -4.07 -16.70
CA PRO A 326 -18.72 -4.98 -17.81
C PRO A 326 -19.53 -6.20 -17.40
N GLU A 327 -20.44 -6.66 -18.27
CA GLU A 327 -21.32 -7.81 -17.99
C GLU A 327 -20.52 -9.07 -17.57
N ALA A 328 -19.36 -9.30 -18.16
CA ALA A 328 -18.47 -10.40 -17.80
C ALA A 328 -18.05 -10.41 -16.33
N LEU A 329 -17.82 -9.24 -15.72
CA LEU A 329 -17.47 -9.15 -14.29
C LEU A 329 -18.69 -9.35 -13.38
N VAL A 330 -19.87 -8.95 -13.84
CA VAL A 330 -21.13 -9.23 -13.13
C VAL A 330 -21.40 -10.73 -13.13
N GLN A 331 -21.24 -11.39 -14.27
CA GLN A 331 -21.42 -12.84 -14.41
C GLN A 331 -20.38 -13.64 -13.61
N ALA A 332 -19.14 -13.17 -13.52
CA ALA A 332 -18.09 -13.82 -12.75
C ALA A 332 -18.31 -13.76 -11.22
N ALA A 333 -19.26 -12.98 -10.75
CA ALA A 333 -19.69 -12.96 -9.34
C ALA A 333 -20.69 -14.08 -9.00
N ASP A 334 -21.10 -14.91 -9.97
CA ASP A 334 -21.93 -16.09 -9.77
C ASP A 334 -21.08 -17.36 -9.87
N ALA A 335 -21.07 -18.16 -8.81
CA ALA A 335 -20.29 -19.39 -8.73
C ALA A 335 -20.68 -20.43 -9.81
N LYS A 336 -21.95 -20.47 -10.23
CA LYS A 336 -22.40 -21.37 -11.30
C LYS A 336 -21.79 -21.00 -12.65
N ASN A 337 -21.71 -19.70 -12.93
CA ASN A 337 -21.12 -19.21 -14.17
C ASN A 337 -19.61 -19.46 -14.19
N LEU A 338 -18.90 -19.28 -13.08
CA LEU A 338 -17.47 -19.59 -12.98
C LEU A 338 -17.17 -21.06 -13.23
N THR A 339 -17.98 -21.96 -12.70
CA THR A 339 -17.83 -23.40 -12.94
C THR A 339 -18.02 -23.75 -14.41
N ASN A 340 -19.03 -23.16 -15.06
CA ASN A 340 -19.28 -23.36 -16.49
C ASN A 340 -18.18 -22.77 -17.37
N MET A 341 -17.64 -21.61 -17.04
CA MET A 341 -16.52 -20.98 -17.76
C MET A 341 -15.23 -21.83 -17.66
N ALA A 342 -14.95 -22.40 -16.49
CA ALA A 342 -13.80 -23.27 -16.31
C ALA A 342 -13.92 -24.54 -17.15
N ALA A 343 -15.10 -25.17 -17.15
CA ALA A 343 -15.36 -26.35 -17.97
C ALA A 343 -15.28 -26.07 -19.49
N ALA A 344 -15.74 -24.89 -19.91
CA ALA A 344 -15.65 -24.47 -21.31
C ALA A 344 -14.17 -24.23 -21.74
N ALA A 345 -13.38 -23.58 -20.88
CA ALA A 345 -11.96 -23.34 -21.14
C ALA A 345 -11.12 -24.62 -21.19
N GLU A 346 -11.44 -25.62 -20.34
CA GLU A 346 -10.82 -26.94 -20.41
C GLU A 346 -11.18 -27.68 -21.70
N ALA A 347 -12.43 -27.57 -22.14
CA ALA A 347 -12.88 -28.18 -23.39
C ALA A 347 -12.22 -27.56 -24.62
N GLU A 348 -12.03 -26.21 -24.64
CA GLU A 348 -11.30 -25.51 -25.69
C GLU A 348 -9.81 -25.91 -25.72
N ALA A 349 -9.15 -25.99 -24.56
CA ALA A 349 -7.75 -26.39 -24.46
C ALA A 349 -7.52 -27.84 -24.95
N ILE A 350 -8.48 -28.73 -24.72
CA ILE A 350 -8.44 -30.11 -25.23
C ILE A 350 -8.65 -30.11 -26.76
N ALA A 351 -9.56 -29.27 -27.28
CA ALA A 351 -9.80 -29.17 -28.71
C ALA A 351 -8.63 -28.57 -29.52
N GLU A 352 -7.84 -27.70 -28.93
CA GLU A 352 -6.61 -27.14 -29.56
C GLU A 352 -5.42 -28.11 -29.51
N THR A 353 -5.48 -29.17 -28.71
CA THR A 353 -4.40 -30.15 -28.55
C THR A 353 -4.64 -31.43 -29.39
N VAL A 354 -5.78 -31.58 -30.05
CA VAL A 354 -6.14 -32.65 -30.97
C VAL A 354 -6.08 -32.18 -32.43
#